data_c3fa42d33975e476c6128605bc20b9a9
#
_entry.id   c3fa42d33975e476c6128605bc20b9a9
#
_cell.length_a   1.000
_cell.length_b   1.000
_cell.length_c   1.000
_cell.angle_alpha   90.00
_cell.angle_beta   90.00
_cell.angle_gamma   90.00
#
_symmetry.space_group_name_H-M   'P 1'
#
loop_
_entity.id
_entity.type
_entity.pdbx_description
1 polymer ?
#
loop_
_entity_poly.entity_id
_entity_poly.type
_entity_poly.pdbx_seq_one_letter_code
_entity_poly.pdbx_strand_id
1 'polypeptide(L)'
;RNRSREQKAFMSHANAALTPRARLRLAKLIVEEHWPVATAAKMFMVSPPTARKWATRFRAEGPAGMADRSSRPSTMPTRTPPAVVKQIVAARWRRRLGPAQIAGELGMPASTVHAVLVRCRINRLARLDRVTGEPIRRYEHPHPGSLIHVDVTKFGRIPDGGGHRFVGRQQGMKHRAATSDREGTRDARYQPRLGVGFLHTVIDDHSRFAYVEMHSDERSQTAIAVLRRAVAHFARLGVEVERVLSDNGSAYRSHAWRDACTELGIKPKRTRPYRPQTNGKIERFHRTLADGWAYARFYSSETERRAALPGWLHFYNHHRVHSAIGAAPATRLNNLPGHHN
;
A
#
# COMPACT_ATOMS: atom_id res chain seq x y z
N ARG A 1 -19.83 26.12 -1.08
CA ARG A 1 -18.80 26.00 -2.17
C ARG A 1 -19.47 25.43 -3.41
N ASN A 2 -20.26 26.28 -4.09
CA ASN A 2 -21.16 25.91 -5.20
C ASN A 2 -20.62 26.27 -6.60
N ARG A 3 -19.34 26.59 -6.73
CA ARG A 3 -18.76 27.01 -8.02
C ARG A 3 -18.35 25.90 -8.99
N SER A 4 -18.37 24.64 -8.58
CA SER A 4 -17.86 23.55 -9.43
C SER A 4 -18.93 22.80 -10.24
N ARG A 5 -20.22 23.11 -10.07
CA ARG A 5 -21.30 22.41 -10.83
C ARG A 5 -21.65 23.10 -12.14
N GLU A 6 -21.54 24.42 -12.24
CA GLU A 6 -21.92 25.16 -13.45
C GLU A 6 -20.89 25.10 -14.58
N GLN A 7 -19.59 24.97 -14.27
CA GLN A 7 -18.54 24.88 -15.30
C GLN A 7 -18.44 23.53 -16.02
N LYS A 8 -19.05 22.44 -15.48
CA LYS A 8 -19.03 21.11 -16.14
C LYS A 8 -20.06 20.95 -17.26
N ALA A 9 -20.99 21.88 -17.43
CA ALA A 9 -22.03 21.79 -18.45
C ALA A 9 -21.57 22.13 -19.88
N PHE A 10 -20.36 22.68 -20.05
CA PHE A 10 -19.87 23.17 -21.35
C PHE A 10 -18.70 22.39 -21.96
N MET A 11 -18.26 21.30 -21.35
CA MET A 11 -17.19 20.48 -21.93
C MET A 11 -17.79 19.39 -22.84
N SER A 12 -18.01 19.72 -24.11
CA SER A 12 -18.19 18.68 -25.13
C SER A 12 -16.88 17.90 -25.25
N HIS A 13 -16.97 16.58 -25.39
CA HIS A 13 -15.82 15.74 -25.65
C HIS A 13 -15.04 16.26 -26.88
N ALA A 14 -13.70 16.32 -26.80
CA ALA A 14 -12.85 16.83 -27.88
C ALA A 14 -13.12 16.16 -29.25
N ASN A 15 -13.57 14.90 -29.24
CA ASN A 15 -13.91 14.12 -30.42
C ASN A 15 -15.42 14.12 -30.73
N ALA A 16 -16.22 15.05 -30.17
CA ALA A 16 -17.64 15.15 -30.51
C ALA A 16 -17.79 15.61 -31.95
N ALA A 17 -18.57 14.88 -32.75
CA ALA A 17 -18.86 15.24 -34.15
C ALA A 17 -19.48 16.64 -34.31
N LEU A 18 -20.23 17.10 -33.29
CA LEU A 18 -20.80 18.44 -33.22
C LEU A 18 -20.54 19.06 -31.84
N THR A 19 -19.83 20.19 -31.82
CA THR A 19 -19.72 21.06 -30.65
C THR A 19 -21.04 21.82 -30.44
N PRO A 20 -21.32 22.41 -29.26
CA PRO A 20 -22.52 23.22 -29.04
C PRO A 20 -22.67 24.37 -30.06
N ARG A 21 -21.55 24.99 -30.50
CA ARG A 21 -21.55 26.01 -31.56
C ARG A 21 -21.94 25.42 -32.91
N ALA A 22 -21.40 24.27 -33.27
CA ALA A 22 -21.75 23.59 -34.52
C ALA A 22 -23.20 23.11 -34.52
N ARG A 23 -23.74 22.64 -33.40
CA ARG A 23 -25.17 22.30 -33.22
C ARG A 23 -26.07 23.51 -33.43
N LEU A 24 -25.70 24.65 -32.84
CA LEU A 24 -26.44 25.91 -33.00
C LEU A 24 -26.46 26.34 -34.49
N ARG A 25 -25.32 26.31 -35.14
CA ARG A 25 -25.21 26.68 -36.57
C ARG A 25 -26.05 25.75 -37.47
N LEU A 26 -25.94 24.43 -37.26
CA LEU A 26 -26.76 23.44 -37.93
C LEU A 26 -28.27 23.67 -37.72
N ALA A 27 -28.67 23.94 -36.47
CA ALA A 27 -30.08 24.15 -36.13
C ALA A 27 -30.63 25.45 -36.76
N LYS A 28 -29.84 26.53 -36.77
CA LYS A 28 -30.23 27.77 -37.41
C LYS A 28 -30.43 27.64 -38.91
N LEU A 29 -29.49 27.01 -39.61
CA LEU A 29 -29.64 26.72 -41.05
C LEU A 29 -30.97 26.04 -41.36
N ILE A 30 -31.43 25.08 -40.52
CA ILE A 30 -32.69 24.36 -40.74
C ILE A 30 -33.89 25.17 -40.31
N VAL A 31 -33.84 25.91 -39.20
CA VAL A 31 -34.99 26.55 -38.60
C VAL A 31 -35.20 27.97 -39.04
N GLU A 32 -34.13 28.74 -39.17
CA GLU A 32 -34.17 30.19 -39.55
C GLU A 32 -34.00 30.37 -41.06
N GLU A 33 -33.08 29.61 -41.66
CA GLU A 33 -32.77 29.71 -43.10
C GLU A 33 -33.49 28.69 -43.97
N HIS A 34 -34.37 27.85 -43.39
CA HIS A 34 -35.23 26.86 -44.05
C HIS A 34 -34.51 25.85 -44.95
N TRP A 35 -33.24 25.51 -44.63
CA TRP A 35 -32.52 24.52 -45.40
C TRP A 35 -33.13 23.12 -45.24
N PRO A 36 -33.15 22.30 -46.32
CA PRO A 36 -33.57 20.91 -46.22
C PRO A 36 -32.68 20.16 -45.21
N VAL A 37 -33.30 19.38 -44.30
CA VAL A 37 -32.59 18.66 -43.21
C VAL A 37 -31.51 17.76 -43.77
N ALA A 38 -31.72 17.10 -44.92
CA ALA A 38 -30.75 16.21 -45.54
C ALA A 38 -29.49 16.98 -46.02
N THR A 39 -29.66 18.14 -46.61
CA THR A 39 -28.60 19.01 -47.11
C THR A 39 -27.76 19.55 -45.94
N ALA A 40 -28.42 20.07 -44.92
CA ALA A 40 -27.75 20.56 -43.70
C ALA A 40 -27.00 19.43 -42.98
N ALA A 41 -27.59 18.25 -42.86
CA ALA A 41 -26.96 17.07 -42.26
C ALA A 41 -25.67 16.66 -43.00
N LYS A 42 -25.71 16.65 -44.33
CA LYS A 42 -24.55 16.34 -45.20
C LYS A 42 -23.42 17.36 -44.99
N MET A 43 -23.74 18.65 -44.94
CA MET A 43 -22.78 19.73 -44.71
C MET A 43 -22.04 19.59 -43.37
N PHE A 44 -22.72 19.14 -42.34
CA PHE A 44 -22.12 18.94 -41.01
C PHE A 44 -21.65 17.49 -40.78
N MET A 45 -21.63 16.65 -41.78
CA MET A 45 -21.21 15.24 -41.70
C MET A 45 -21.94 14.45 -40.63
N VAL A 46 -23.23 14.68 -40.44
CA VAL A 46 -24.10 13.96 -39.48
C VAL A 46 -25.27 13.31 -40.18
N SER A 47 -25.91 12.36 -39.50
CA SER A 47 -27.13 11.74 -40.03
C SER A 47 -28.34 12.71 -40.00
N PRO A 48 -29.28 12.59 -40.96
CA PRO A 48 -30.50 13.41 -40.96
C PRO A 48 -31.30 13.35 -39.63
N PRO A 49 -31.44 12.19 -38.94
CA PRO A 49 -32.04 12.15 -37.60
C PRO A 49 -31.31 13.02 -36.58
N THR A 50 -29.96 13.07 -36.62
CA THR A 50 -29.16 13.93 -35.73
C THR A 50 -29.43 15.41 -36.00
N ALA A 51 -29.47 15.81 -37.28
CA ALA A 51 -29.79 17.19 -37.66
C ALA A 51 -31.21 17.58 -37.24
N ARG A 52 -32.20 16.69 -37.46
CA ARG A 52 -33.59 16.90 -37.03
C ARG A 52 -33.68 17.03 -35.50
N LYS A 53 -32.98 16.20 -34.74
CA LYS A 53 -32.91 16.31 -33.28
C LYS A 53 -32.48 17.68 -32.81
N TRP A 54 -31.45 18.25 -33.40
CA TRP A 54 -30.93 19.56 -32.98
C TRP A 54 -31.84 20.69 -33.42
N ALA A 55 -32.44 20.62 -34.61
CA ALA A 55 -33.45 21.56 -35.06
C ALA A 55 -34.71 21.57 -34.15
N THR A 56 -35.17 20.40 -33.73
CA THR A 56 -36.33 20.29 -32.81
C THR A 56 -35.98 20.89 -31.44
N ARG A 57 -34.78 20.62 -30.92
CA ARG A 57 -34.37 21.21 -29.65
C ARG A 57 -34.20 22.74 -29.73
N PHE A 58 -33.73 23.25 -30.87
CA PHE A 58 -33.61 24.68 -31.08
C PHE A 58 -34.95 25.36 -31.14
N ARG A 59 -35.96 24.76 -31.80
CA ARG A 59 -37.34 25.30 -31.80
C ARG A 59 -37.97 25.34 -30.41
N ALA A 60 -37.67 24.33 -29.56
CA ALA A 60 -38.26 24.22 -28.22
C ALA A 60 -37.55 25.07 -27.16
N GLU A 61 -36.24 25.20 -27.22
CA GLU A 61 -35.42 25.72 -26.11
C GLU A 61 -34.43 26.82 -26.55
N GLY A 62 -34.44 27.16 -27.84
CA GLY A 62 -33.50 28.15 -28.40
C GLY A 62 -32.00 27.68 -28.26
N PRO A 63 -31.05 28.62 -28.17
CA PRO A 63 -29.64 28.32 -28.02
C PRO A 63 -29.28 27.45 -26.81
N ALA A 64 -30.07 27.56 -25.72
CA ALA A 64 -29.86 26.75 -24.51
C ALA A 64 -30.03 25.25 -24.75
N GLY A 65 -30.86 24.85 -25.71
CA GLY A 65 -31.09 23.46 -26.12
C GLY A 65 -29.87 22.77 -26.75
N MET A 66 -28.82 23.53 -27.09
CA MET A 66 -27.58 23.00 -27.69
C MET A 66 -26.61 22.41 -26.70
N ALA A 67 -26.81 22.64 -25.41
CA ALA A 67 -26.01 22.06 -24.36
C ALA A 67 -26.18 20.54 -24.25
N ASP A 68 -25.13 19.86 -23.77
CA ASP A 68 -25.20 18.43 -23.51
C ASP A 68 -26.15 18.15 -22.33
N ARG A 69 -27.03 17.18 -22.51
CA ARG A 69 -27.89 16.69 -21.45
C ARG A 69 -27.30 15.43 -20.83
N SER A 70 -27.59 15.23 -19.55
CA SER A 70 -27.23 13.98 -18.89
C SER A 70 -27.83 12.78 -19.60
N SER A 71 -27.00 11.78 -19.93
CA SER A 71 -27.45 10.51 -20.48
C SER A 71 -27.98 9.56 -19.38
N ARG A 72 -27.95 10.00 -18.12
CA ARG A 72 -28.41 9.18 -17.00
C ARG A 72 -29.92 8.97 -17.11
N PRO A 73 -30.40 7.72 -17.01
CA PRO A 73 -31.82 7.42 -16.98
C PRO A 73 -32.53 8.18 -15.84
N SER A 74 -33.73 8.69 -16.10
CA SER A 74 -34.57 9.33 -15.09
C SER A 74 -35.06 8.36 -14.01
N THR A 75 -35.23 7.10 -14.37
CA THR A 75 -35.61 6.01 -13.47
C THR A 75 -34.58 4.89 -13.51
N MET A 76 -34.35 4.25 -12.39
CA MET A 76 -33.45 3.09 -12.25
C MET A 76 -34.17 2.01 -11.42
N PRO A 77 -35.10 1.23 -12.01
CA PRO A 77 -35.90 0.25 -11.28
C PRO A 77 -35.08 -0.81 -10.54
N THR A 78 -33.92 -1.18 -11.09
CA THR A 78 -33.01 -2.19 -10.55
C THR A 78 -32.02 -1.63 -9.52
N ARG A 79 -32.12 -0.33 -9.19
CA ARG A 79 -31.22 0.27 -8.20
C ARG A 79 -31.54 -0.27 -6.80
N THR A 80 -30.49 -0.70 -6.09
CA THR A 80 -30.61 -1.13 -4.69
C THR A 80 -31.29 -0.05 -3.85
N PRO A 81 -32.38 -0.36 -3.14
CA PRO A 81 -33.16 0.60 -2.35
C PRO A 81 -32.28 1.28 -1.29
N PRO A 82 -32.52 2.57 -0.97
CA PRO A 82 -31.72 3.30 0.02
C PRO A 82 -31.69 2.64 1.40
N ALA A 83 -32.79 2.00 1.82
CA ALA A 83 -32.85 1.27 3.09
C ALA A 83 -31.85 0.09 3.11
N VAL A 84 -31.81 -0.70 2.04
CA VAL A 84 -30.86 -1.83 1.90
C VAL A 84 -29.41 -1.30 1.82
N VAL A 85 -29.16 -0.19 1.12
CA VAL A 85 -27.83 0.45 1.12
C VAL A 85 -27.39 0.82 2.53
N LYS A 86 -28.29 1.40 3.36
CA LYS A 86 -28.00 1.72 4.76
C LYS A 86 -27.65 0.46 5.58
N GLN A 87 -28.37 -0.65 5.38
CA GLN A 87 -28.09 -1.92 6.06
C GLN A 87 -26.71 -2.47 5.66
N ILE A 88 -26.37 -2.47 4.37
CA ILE A 88 -25.06 -2.91 3.86
C ILE A 88 -23.94 -2.06 4.48
N VAL A 89 -24.11 -0.74 4.48
CA VAL A 89 -23.13 0.20 5.04
C VAL A 89 -23.01 -0.02 6.56
N ALA A 90 -24.10 -0.18 7.28
CA ALA A 90 -24.09 -0.43 8.73
C ALA A 90 -23.40 -1.75 9.08
N ALA A 91 -23.69 -2.84 8.37
CA ALA A 91 -23.02 -4.13 8.54
C ALA A 91 -21.52 -4.02 8.27
N ARG A 92 -21.13 -3.29 7.23
CA ARG A 92 -19.74 -3.03 6.88
C ARG A 92 -19.00 -2.24 7.96
N TRP A 93 -19.61 -1.17 8.49
CA TRP A 93 -19.00 -0.31 9.50
C TRP A 93 -18.96 -0.94 10.89
N ARG A 94 -20.08 -1.47 11.35
CA ARG A 94 -20.19 -1.98 12.73
C ARG A 94 -19.49 -3.32 12.92
N ARG A 95 -19.68 -4.25 11.97
CA ARG A 95 -19.20 -5.64 12.09
C ARG A 95 -18.06 -5.99 11.13
N ARG A 96 -17.70 -5.09 10.21
CA ARG A 96 -16.59 -5.24 9.25
C ARG A 96 -16.66 -6.49 8.40
N LEU A 97 -17.88 -6.89 8.07
CA LEU A 97 -18.16 -8.06 7.27
C LEU A 97 -17.73 -7.86 5.80
N GLY A 98 -17.32 -8.96 5.16
CA GLY A 98 -17.07 -9.01 3.73
C GLY A 98 -18.37 -9.02 2.90
N PRO A 99 -18.28 -8.77 1.57
CA PRO A 99 -19.48 -8.77 0.71
C PRO A 99 -20.28 -10.07 0.77
N ALA A 100 -19.60 -11.22 0.81
CA ALA A 100 -20.27 -12.53 0.88
C ALA A 100 -21.03 -12.74 2.21
N GLN A 101 -20.47 -12.29 3.31
CA GLN A 101 -21.12 -12.41 4.64
C GLN A 101 -22.36 -11.51 4.73
N ILE A 102 -22.22 -10.24 4.26
CA ILE A 102 -23.36 -9.30 4.22
C ILE A 102 -24.45 -9.82 3.27
N ALA A 103 -24.06 -10.40 2.15
CA ALA A 103 -25.00 -10.99 1.18
C ALA A 103 -25.78 -12.14 1.79
N GLY A 104 -25.12 -13.05 2.53
CA GLY A 104 -25.79 -14.15 3.23
C GLY A 104 -26.80 -13.67 4.27
N GLU A 105 -26.48 -12.60 5.02
CA GLU A 105 -27.39 -12.04 6.03
C GLU A 105 -28.61 -11.31 5.44
N LEU A 106 -28.42 -10.65 4.28
CA LEU A 106 -29.48 -9.87 3.65
C LEU A 106 -30.23 -10.64 2.55
N GLY A 107 -29.89 -11.91 2.32
CA GLY A 107 -30.52 -12.73 1.29
C GLY A 107 -30.37 -12.17 -0.13
N MET A 108 -29.20 -11.58 -0.46
CA MET A 108 -28.98 -10.91 -1.73
C MET A 108 -27.64 -11.31 -2.39
N PRO A 109 -27.45 -11.09 -3.71
CA PRO A 109 -26.20 -11.43 -4.37
C PRO A 109 -25.00 -10.66 -3.82
N ALA A 110 -23.88 -11.35 -3.61
CA ALA A 110 -22.63 -10.74 -3.13
C ALA A 110 -22.07 -9.68 -4.10
N SER A 111 -22.29 -9.83 -5.40
CA SER A 111 -21.93 -8.85 -6.42
C SER A 111 -22.67 -7.51 -6.23
N THR A 112 -23.95 -7.56 -5.88
CA THR A 112 -24.75 -6.36 -5.58
C THR A 112 -24.23 -5.66 -4.33
N VAL A 113 -23.95 -6.42 -3.25
CA VAL A 113 -23.33 -5.87 -2.03
C VAL A 113 -22.00 -5.23 -2.35
N HIS A 114 -21.13 -5.91 -3.11
CA HIS A 114 -19.84 -5.37 -3.53
C HIS A 114 -19.98 -4.07 -4.33
N ALA A 115 -20.92 -4.02 -5.30
CA ALA A 115 -21.18 -2.82 -6.09
C ALA A 115 -21.63 -1.63 -5.22
N VAL A 116 -22.47 -1.88 -4.19
CA VAL A 116 -22.85 -0.86 -3.21
C VAL A 116 -21.63 -0.38 -2.42
N LEU A 117 -20.80 -1.29 -1.90
CA LEU A 117 -19.60 -0.94 -1.14
C LEU A 117 -18.58 -0.16 -1.98
N VAL A 118 -18.44 -0.47 -3.27
CA VAL A 118 -17.60 0.30 -4.23
C VAL A 118 -18.13 1.72 -4.40
N ARG A 119 -19.43 1.88 -4.63
CA ARG A 119 -20.07 3.22 -4.75
C ARG A 119 -19.89 4.06 -3.49
N CYS A 120 -19.95 3.42 -2.32
CA CYS A 120 -19.73 4.06 -1.03
C CYS A 120 -18.24 4.23 -0.68
N ARG A 121 -17.31 3.76 -1.52
CA ARG A 121 -15.84 3.81 -1.30
C ARG A 121 -15.34 3.09 -0.04
N ILE A 122 -16.06 2.08 0.42
CA ILE A 122 -15.77 1.26 1.62
C ILE A 122 -15.58 -0.24 1.30
N ASN A 123 -15.30 -0.56 0.04
CA ASN A 123 -15.14 -1.93 -0.43
C ASN A 123 -13.88 -2.64 0.08
N ARG A 124 -12.85 -1.90 0.50
CA ARG A 124 -11.58 -2.46 0.97
C ARG A 124 -11.41 -2.32 2.47
N LEU A 125 -11.52 -3.44 3.22
CA LEU A 125 -11.26 -3.49 4.66
C LEU A 125 -9.80 -3.19 5.02
N ALA A 126 -8.86 -3.51 4.13
CA ALA A 126 -7.44 -3.23 4.34
C ALA A 126 -7.10 -1.73 4.44
N ARG A 127 -8.04 -0.86 4.14
CA ARG A 127 -7.90 0.60 4.32
C ARG A 127 -8.48 1.12 5.61
N LEU A 128 -9.07 0.25 6.43
CA LEU A 128 -9.69 0.61 7.69
C LEU A 128 -8.98 -0.11 8.83
N ASP A 129 -8.75 0.62 9.90
CA ASP A 129 -8.37 0.03 11.17
C ASP A 129 -9.51 -0.88 11.65
N ARG A 130 -9.19 -2.16 11.90
CA ARG A 130 -10.21 -3.15 12.30
C ARG A 130 -10.78 -2.87 13.69
N VAL A 131 -10.03 -2.21 14.55
CA VAL A 131 -10.44 -1.90 15.92
C VAL A 131 -11.27 -0.62 15.97
N THR A 132 -10.79 0.47 15.36
CA THR A 132 -11.44 1.77 15.45
C THR A 132 -12.39 2.07 14.28
N GLY A 133 -12.21 1.41 13.12
CA GLY A 133 -12.97 1.72 11.90
C GLY A 133 -12.47 2.96 11.17
N GLU A 134 -11.43 3.63 11.67
CA GLU A 134 -10.86 4.80 11.02
C GLU A 134 -10.09 4.43 9.75
N PRO A 135 -10.08 5.29 8.73
CA PRO A 135 -9.25 5.09 7.57
C PRO A 135 -7.77 5.03 7.97
N ILE A 136 -7.08 3.98 7.55
CA ILE A 136 -5.62 3.90 7.73
C ILE A 136 -4.99 4.98 6.85
N ARG A 137 -4.50 6.02 7.49
CA ARG A 137 -3.76 7.08 6.81
C ARG A 137 -2.37 6.55 6.49
N ARG A 138 -2.05 6.44 5.21
CA ARG A 138 -0.67 6.24 4.77
C ARG A 138 0.05 7.57 4.96
N TYR A 139 1.03 7.59 5.84
CA TYR A 139 1.91 8.74 5.99
C TYR A 139 3.30 8.35 5.45
N GLU A 140 4.00 9.33 4.96
CA GLU A 140 5.41 9.28 4.60
C GLU A 140 6.05 10.52 5.20
N HIS A 141 7.15 10.33 5.89
CA HIS A 141 7.92 11.44 6.45
C HIS A 141 8.60 12.22 5.31
N PRO A 142 8.85 13.54 5.50
CA PRO A 142 9.19 14.44 4.38
C PRO A 142 10.54 14.14 3.74
N HIS A 143 11.50 13.63 4.49
CA HIS A 143 12.86 13.37 4.02
C HIS A 143 13.45 12.11 4.68
N PRO A 144 14.52 11.52 4.09
CA PRO A 144 15.22 10.40 4.69
C PRO A 144 15.78 10.80 6.06
N GLY A 145 15.81 9.86 7.00
CA GLY A 145 16.24 10.11 8.39
C GLY A 145 15.21 10.76 9.30
N SER A 146 14.17 11.41 8.74
CA SER A 146 13.10 12.02 9.54
C SER A 146 12.41 11.04 10.49
N LEU A 147 12.32 9.77 10.12
CA LEU A 147 11.93 8.66 10.98
C LEU A 147 12.53 7.36 10.46
N ILE A 148 13.19 6.61 11.32
CA ILE A 148 13.54 5.21 11.08
C ILE A 148 12.64 4.30 11.90
N HIS A 149 12.29 3.14 11.36
CA HIS A 149 11.60 2.08 12.07
C HIS A 149 12.61 1.02 12.50
N VAL A 150 12.45 0.48 13.71
CA VAL A 150 13.25 -0.63 14.23
C VAL A 150 12.35 -1.76 14.69
N ASP A 151 12.76 -2.99 14.39
CA ASP A 151 12.03 -4.18 14.80
C ASP A 151 12.94 -5.41 14.72
N VAL A 152 12.54 -6.49 15.42
CA VAL A 152 13.25 -7.77 15.39
C VAL A 152 12.30 -8.85 14.88
N THR A 153 12.71 -9.55 13.83
CA THR A 153 12.01 -10.74 13.36
C THR A 153 12.82 -12.00 13.60
N LYS A 154 12.13 -13.12 13.82
CA LYS A 154 12.75 -14.40 14.18
C LYS A 154 12.64 -15.38 13.03
N PHE A 155 13.75 -16.00 12.67
CA PHE A 155 13.77 -17.09 11.72
C PHE A 155 14.36 -18.35 12.35
N GLY A 156 13.69 -19.48 12.17
CA GLY A 156 14.27 -20.78 12.53
C GLY A 156 15.61 -20.97 11.83
N ARG A 157 16.63 -21.41 12.57
CA ARG A 157 17.94 -21.74 11.98
C ARG A 157 17.81 -22.95 11.07
N ILE A 158 18.58 -22.96 10.00
CA ILE A 158 18.62 -24.06 9.03
C ILE A 158 19.66 -25.09 9.49
N PRO A 159 19.26 -26.37 9.64
CA PRO A 159 20.21 -27.44 9.97
C PRO A 159 21.17 -27.72 8.80
N ASP A 160 22.32 -28.30 9.10
CA ASP A 160 23.23 -28.79 8.06
C ASP A 160 22.54 -29.86 7.22
N GLY A 161 22.64 -29.75 5.90
CA GLY A 161 21.89 -30.54 4.93
C GLY A 161 20.53 -29.98 4.53
N GLY A 162 20.15 -28.82 5.09
CA GLY A 162 18.94 -28.11 4.71
C GLY A 162 17.72 -28.36 5.60
N GLY A 163 16.81 -27.37 5.60
CA GLY A 163 15.59 -27.38 6.41
C GLY A 163 14.41 -28.13 5.76
N HIS A 164 13.46 -28.56 6.59
CA HIS A 164 12.29 -29.39 6.22
C HIS A 164 11.45 -28.79 5.07
N ARG A 165 11.48 -27.50 4.85
CA ARG A 165 10.71 -26.83 3.76
C ARG A 165 11.16 -27.30 2.38
N PHE A 166 12.44 -27.64 2.22
CA PHE A 166 13.02 -28.03 0.94
C PHE A 166 13.31 -29.54 0.84
N VAL A 167 13.77 -30.15 1.93
CA VAL A 167 14.16 -31.59 1.93
C VAL A 167 13.04 -32.50 2.42
N GLY A 168 11.88 -31.97 2.76
CA GLY A 168 10.78 -32.71 3.34
C GLY A 168 10.90 -32.92 4.86
N ARG A 169 9.77 -33.24 5.51
CA ARG A 169 9.65 -33.26 6.97
C ARG A 169 10.56 -34.30 7.61
N GLN A 170 10.57 -35.53 7.09
CA GLN A 170 11.36 -36.64 7.68
C GLN A 170 12.87 -36.37 7.58
N GLN A 171 13.35 -35.96 6.39
CA GLN A 171 14.76 -35.68 6.20
C GLN A 171 15.19 -34.42 6.98
N GLY A 172 14.37 -33.39 7.01
CA GLY A 172 14.63 -32.20 7.80
C GLY A 172 14.69 -32.45 9.31
N MET A 173 13.91 -33.40 9.83
CA MET A 173 14.03 -33.87 11.22
C MET A 173 15.35 -34.58 11.49
N LYS A 174 15.80 -35.44 10.57
CA LYS A 174 17.12 -36.12 10.66
C LYS A 174 18.26 -35.07 10.66
N HIS A 175 18.23 -34.12 9.73
CA HIS A 175 19.21 -33.04 9.68
C HIS A 175 19.24 -32.21 10.96
N ARG A 176 18.06 -31.88 11.50
CA ARG A 176 17.95 -31.15 12.76
C ARG A 176 18.50 -31.92 13.96
N ALA A 177 18.30 -33.23 14.00
CA ALA A 177 18.83 -34.08 15.06
C ALA A 177 20.37 -34.26 14.96
N ALA A 178 20.88 -34.30 13.71
CA ALA A 178 22.31 -34.43 13.44
C ALA A 178 23.08 -33.12 13.64
N THR A 179 22.43 -31.95 13.38
CA THR A 179 23.03 -30.64 13.62
C THR A 179 23.01 -30.37 15.13
N SER A 180 24.10 -30.69 15.80
CA SER A 180 24.26 -30.37 17.22
C SER A 180 24.36 -28.85 17.40
N ASP A 181 23.63 -28.28 18.39
CA ASP A 181 23.84 -26.93 18.83
C ASP A 181 25.25 -26.83 19.45
N ARG A 182 26.20 -26.30 18.69
CA ARG A 182 27.60 -26.24 19.11
C ARG A 182 27.82 -25.23 20.23
N GLU A 183 26.84 -24.38 20.52
CA GLU A 183 26.90 -23.31 21.52
C GLU A 183 26.17 -23.66 22.84
N GLY A 184 25.51 -24.81 22.93
CA GLY A 184 24.71 -25.21 24.10
C GLY A 184 25.37 -26.24 25.00
N THR A 185 25.43 -25.98 26.31
CA THR A 185 25.74 -26.96 27.35
C THR A 185 24.66 -28.06 27.35
N ARG A 186 25.05 -29.31 27.14
CA ARG A 186 24.14 -30.46 27.18
C ARG A 186 23.82 -30.81 28.63
N ASP A 187 22.57 -30.67 29.00
CA ASP A 187 21.99 -31.33 30.16
C ASP A 187 21.33 -32.64 29.70
N ALA A 188 21.31 -33.70 30.52
CA ALA A 188 20.71 -35.00 30.24
C ALA A 188 19.22 -34.95 29.83
N ARG A 189 18.52 -33.84 30.14
CA ARG A 189 17.13 -33.57 29.76
C ARG A 189 17.00 -32.61 28.57
N TYR A 190 18.10 -32.07 28.08
CA TYR A 190 18.11 -31.04 27.03
C TYR A 190 18.42 -31.69 25.68
N GLN A 191 17.40 -31.78 24.84
CA GLN A 191 17.63 -32.07 23.42
C GLN A 191 18.08 -30.76 22.75
N PRO A 192 19.29 -30.73 22.14
CA PRO A 192 19.78 -29.51 21.50
C PRO A 192 18.81 -29.07 20.42
N ARG A 193 18.17 -27.94 20.63
CA ARG A 193 17.30 -27.30 19.64
C ARG A 193 18.16 -26.36 18.81
N LEU A 194 18.00 -26.44 17.49
CA LEU A 194 18.71 -25.57 16.56
C LEU A 194 18.43 -24.07 16.82
N GLY A 195 17.34 -23.77 17.52
CA GLY A 195 16.98 -22.43 17.93
C GLY A 195 16.52 -21.53 16.80
N VAL A 196 16.56 -20.22 17.07
CA VAL A 196 16.18 -19.16 16.12
C VAL A 196 17.32 -18.16 15.97
N GLY A 197 17.40 -17.53 14.82
CA GLY A 197 18.18 -16.32 14.59
C GLY A 197 17.31 -15.10 14.71
N PHE A 198 17.82 -14.04 15.32
CA PHE A 198 17.14 -12.77 15.55
C PHE A 198 17.65 -11.76 14.52
N LEU A 199 16.78 -11.34 13.63
CA LEU A 199 17.11 -10.39 12.60
C LEU A 199 16.68 -8.97 13.04
N HIS A 200 17.64 -8.16 13.43
CA HIS A 200 17.43 -6.77 13.78
C HIS A 200 17.38 -5.95 12.51
N THR A 201 16.32 -5.21 12.33
CA THR A 201 16.06 -4.40 11.13
C THR A 201 15.89 -2.94 11.50
N VAL A 202 16.53 -2.08 10.72
CA VAL A 202 16.33 -0.63 10.73
C VAL A 202 15.95 -0.21 9.31
N ILE A 203 14.82 0.43 9.13
CA ILE A 203 14.36 0.90 7.81
C ILE A 203 13.95 2.36 7.87
N ASP A 204 14.43 3.15 6.92
CA ASP A 204 14.02 4.54 6.80
C ASP A 204 12.59 4.68 6.25
N ASP A 205 11.80 5.56 6.88
CA ASP A 205 10.39 5.78 6.54
C ASP A 205 10.21 6.39 5.16
N HIS A 206 11.08 7.29 4.74
CA HIS A 206 10.97 8.01 3.47
C HIS A 206 11.52 7.19 2.31
N SER A 207 12.77 6.78 2.38
CA SER A 207 13.47 6.08 1.29
C SER A 207 13.14 4.58 1.22
N ARG A 208 12.74 3.96 2.31
CA ARG A 208 12.63 2.49 2.49
C ARG A 208 14.00 1.79 2.49
N PHE A 209 15.08 2.53 2.57
CA PHE A 209 16.41 1.96 2.68
C PHE A 209 16.53 1.17 3.98
N ALA A 210 17.04 -0.04 3.91
CA ALA A 210 17.08 -0.96 5.03
C ALA A 210 18.52 -1.28 5.45
N TYR A 211 18.73 -1.35 6.76
CA TYR A 211 19.91 -1.88 7.39
C TYR A 211 19.51 -3.09 8.24
N VAL A 212 20.23 -4.19 8.15
CA VAL A 212 19.84 -5.45 8.77
C VAL A 212 21.05 -6.19 9.32
N GLU A 213 20.92 -6.72 10.54
CA GLU A 213 21.91 -7.59 11.15
C GLU A 213 21.25 -8.83 11.76
N MET A 214 21.93 -9.96 11.71
CA MET A 214 21.47 -11.20 12.37
C MET A 214 22.29 -11.48 13.63
N HIS A 215 21.57 -11.64 14.75
CA HIS A 215 22.13 -11.89 16.07
C HIS A 215 21.55 -13.16 16.70
N SER A 216 22.12 -13.56 17.86
CA SER A 216 21.66 -14.71 18.65
C SER A 216 20.56 -14.34 19.64
N ASP A 217 20.27 -13.06 19.87
CA ASP A 217 19.29 -12.57 20.83
C ASP A 217 18.60 -11.28 20.39
N GLU A 218 17.59 -10.86 21.15
CA GLU A 218 16.84 -9.60 21.01
C GLU A 218 16.96 -8.70 22.25
N ARG A 219 18.06 -8.80 22.97
CA ARG A 219 18.29 -8.02 24.20
C ARG A 219 18.47 -6.54 23.87
N SER A 220 18.24 -5.68 24.89
CA SER A 220 18.38 -4.22 24.73
C SER A 220 19.78 -3.81 24.31
N GLN A 221 20.82 -4.43 24.86
CA GLN A 221 22.21 -4.17 24.51
C GLN A 221 22.50 -4.46 23.03
N THR A 222 22.01 -5.59 22.53
CA THR A 222 22.13 -5.96 21.11
C THR A 222 21.38 -4.97 20.22
N ALA A 223 20.13 -4.62 20.57
CA ALA A 223 19.34 -3.65 19.82
C ALA A 223 20.00 -2.26 19.80
N ILE A 224 20.60 -1.81 20.92
CA ILE A 224 21.35 -0.54 21.01
C ILE A 224 22.59 -0.58 20.12
N ALA A 225 23.35 -1.66 20.17
CA ALA A 225 24.54 -1.81 19.34
C ALA A 225 24.20 -1.78 17.84
N VAL A 226 23.11 -2.44 17.44
CA VAL A 226 22.58 -2.38 16.06
C VAL A 226 22.14 -0.97 15.70
N LEU A 227 21.42 -0.26 16.57
CA LEU A 227 20.99 1.12 16.32
C LEU A 227 22.20 2.03 16.07
N ARG A 228 23.23 1.97 16.92
CA ARG A 228 24.44 2.79 16.75
C ARG A 228 25.12 2.53 15.40
N ARG A 229 25.27 1.27 15.00
CA ARG A 229 25.86 0.91 13.70
C ARG A 229 24.98 1.33 12.53
N ALA A 230 23.67 1.18 12.65
CA ALA A 230 22.72 1.63 11.62
C ALA A 230 22.77 3.15 11.44
N VAL A 231 22.77 3.92 12.53
CA VAL A 231 22.87 5.40 12.46
C VAL A 231 24.20 5.82 11.82
N ALA A 232 25.31 5.20 12.20
CA ALA A 232 26.60 5.44 11.57
C ALA A 232 26.61 5.05 10.07
N HIS A 233 25.88 3.99 9.70
CA HIS A 233 25.72 3.60 8.30
C HIS A 233 24.91 4.65 7.52
N PHE A 234 23.78 5.11 8.05
CA PHE A 234 22.97 6.15 7.45
C PHE A 234 23.74 7.48 7.30
N ALA A 235 24.54 7.85 8.31
CA ALA A 235 25.37 9.06 8.26
C ALA A 235 26.37 9.00 7.09
N ARG A 236 27.00 7.83 6.84
CA ARG A 236 27.89 7.65 5.66
C ARG A 236 27.19 7.78 4.32
N LEU A 237 25.86 7.59 4.30
CA LEU A 237 25.00 7.77 3.11
C LEU A 237 24.42 9.19 3.03
N GLY A 238 24.90 10.14 3.81
CA GLY A 238 24.41 11.50 3.85
C GLY A 238 23.02 11.64 4.49
N VAL A 239 22.67 10.76 5.44
CA VAL A 239 21.37 10.77 6.12
C VAL A 239 21.56 10.97 7.62
N GLU A 240 21.04 12.09 8.14
CA GLU A 240 20.92 12.34 9.56
C GLU A 240 19.59 11.80 10.09
N VAL A 241 19.66 11.02 11.18
CA VAL A 241 18.49 10.37 11.77
C VAL A 241 17.94 11.21 12.92
N GLU A 242 16.69 11.68 12.80
CA GLU A 242 16.03 12.51 13.83
C GLU A 242 15.21 11.70 14.84
N ARG A 243 14.54 10.65 14.38
CA ARG A 243 13.57 9.90 15.20
C ARG A 243 13.63 8.42 14.92
N VAL A 244 13.39 7.62 15.96
CA VAL A 244 13.26 6.16 15.84
C VAL A 244 11.90 5.69 16.36
N LEU A 245 11.21 4.87 15.57
CA LEU A 245 9.95 4.23 15.95
C LEU A 245 10.20 2.74 16.20
N SER A 246 9.86 2.28 17.39
CA SER A 246 9.87 0.87 17.77
C SER A 246 8.47 0.38 18.16
N ASP A 247 8.31 -0.92 18.28
CA ASP A 247 7.19 -1.51 18.99
C ASP A 247 7.31 -1.32 20.53
N ASN A 248 6.46 -2.01 21.30
CA ASN A 248 6.50 -1.99 22.76
C ASN A 248 7.32 -3.16 23.35
N GLY A 249 8.22 -3.77 22.60
CA GLY A 249 9.11 -4.83 23.06
C GLY A 249 9.97 -4.41 24.26
N SER A 250 10.34 -5.36 25.12
CA SER A 250 11.08 -5.09 26.36
C SER A 250 12.41 -4.37 26.11
N ALA A 251 13.12 -4.71 25.03
CA ALA A 251 14.39 -4.06 24.65
C ALA A 251 14.22 -2.55 24.48
N TYR A 252 13.16 -2.12 23.76
CA TYR A 252 12.87 -0.73 23.41
C TYR A 252 12.19 0.07 24.55
N ARG A 253 11.78 -0.62 25.63
CA ARG A 253 11.23 0.01 26.84
C ARG A 253 12.29 0.30 27.87
N SER A 254 13.48 -0.23 27.74
CA SER A 254 14.58 -0.10 28.70
C SER A 254 15.07 1.34 28.85
N HIS A 255 15.61 1.68 30.02
CA HIS A 255 16.29 2.95 30.26
C HIS A 255 17.49 3.10 29.32
N ALA A 256 18.31 2.02 29.22
CA ALA A 256 19.47 1.99 28.35
C ALA A 256 19.16 2.33 26.87
N TRP A 257 17.99 1.90 26.35
CA TRP A 257 17.57 2.28 25.01
C TRP A 257 17.30 3.79 24.89
N ARG A 258 16.65 4.39 25.88
CA ARG A 258 16.37 5.84 25.88
C ARG A 258 17.66 6.65 25.98
N ASP A 259 18.57 6.21 26.84
CA ASP A 259 19.88 6.87 27.04
C ASP A 259 20.69 6.82 25.74
N ALA A 260 20.76 5.67 25.08
CA ALA A 260 21.42 5.52 23.79
C ALA A 260 20.78 6.40 22.68
N CYS A 261 19.46 6.54 22.66
CA CYS A 261 18.79 7.46 21.73
C CYS A 261 19.16 8.92 22.04
N THR A 262 19.23 9.29 23.31
CA THR A 262 19.64 10.65 23.72
C THR A 262 21.09 10.94 23.34
N GLU A 263 22.02 10.02 23.59
CA GLU A 263 23.43 10.12 23.16
C GLU A 263 23.57 10.31 21.65
N LEU A 264 22.70 9.66 20.85
CA LEU A 264 22.70 9.78 19.40
C LEU A 264 21.92 11.00 18.88
N GLY A 265 21.32 11.82 19.75
CA GLY A 265 20.48 12.95 19.37
C GLY A 265 19.14 12.57 18.75
N ILE A 266 18.70 11.30 18.88
CA ILE A 266 17.52 10.74 18.23
C ILE A 266 16.33 10.72 19.19
N LYS A 267 15.14 11.17 18.73
CA LYS A 267 13.92 11.14 19.54
C LYS A 267 13.23 9.77 19.45
N PRO A 268 13.20 8.96 20.54
CA PRO A 268 12.51 7.67 20.52
C PRO A 268 10.98 7.84 20.51
N LYS A 269 10.32 7.08 19.66
CA LYS A 269 8.86 6.95 19.59
C LYS A 269 8.48 5.48 19.67
N ARG A 270 7.29 5.19 20.22
CA ARG A 270 6.74 3.84 20.27
C ARG A 270 5.39 3.79 19.60
N THR A 271 5.06 2.63 19.03
CA THR A 271 3.72 2.37 18.49
C THR A 271 2.68 2.47 19.61
N ARG A 272 1.52 3.03 19.31
CA ARG A 272 0.40 3.03 20.25
C ARG A 272 -0.08 1.59 20.48
N PRO A 273 -0.45 1.22 21.71
CA PRO A 273 -1.05 -0.08 21.99
C PRO A 273 -2.21 -0.35 21.02
N TYR A 274 -2.34 -1.59 20.57
CA TYR A 274 -3.39 -2.04 19.64
C TYR A 274 -3.42 -1.33 18.26
N ARG A 275 -2.36 -0.61 17.88
CA ARG A 275 -2.21 0.00 16.55
C ARG A 275 -0.97 -0.49 15.81
N PRO A 276 -0.91 -1.78 15.44
CA PRO A 276 0.26 -2.36 14.75
C PRO A 276 0.52 -1.72 13.40
N GLN A 277 -0.49 -1.12 12.77
CA GLN A 277 -0.35 -0.49 11.43
C GLN A 277 0.69 0.65 11.41
N THR A 278 1.03 1.22 12.55
CA THR A 278 2.07 2.26 12.64
C THR A 278 3.44 1.70 12.26
N ASN A 279 3.67 0.38 12.42
CA ASN A 279 4.90 -0.31 12.03
C ASN A 279 4.77 -1.11 10.70
N GLY A 280 3.68 -0.90 9.97
CA GLY A 280 3.37 -1.67 8.75
C GLY A 280 4.43 -1.61 7.64
N LYS A 281 5.34 -0.61 7.66
CA LYS A 281 6.44 -0.50 6.70
C LYS A 281 7.51 -1.56 6.95
N ILE A 282 7.93 -1.72 8.20
CA ILE A 282 8.92 -2.73 8.57
C ILE A 282 8.33 -4.14 8.50
N GLU A 283 7.04 -4.34 8.87
CA GLU A 283 6.35 -5.61 8.69
C GLU A 283 6.32 -6.04 7.22
N ARG A 284 6.06 -5.08 6.31
CA ARG A 284 6.10 -5.34 4.88
C ARG A 284 7.51 -5.66 4.38
N PHE A 285 8.52 -4.99 4.92
CA PHE A 285 9.92 -5.31 4.64
C PHE A 285 10.24 -6.74 5.09
N HIS A 286 9.87 -7.12 6.32
CA HIS A 286 10.09 -8.48 6.84
C HIS A 286 9.44 -9.56 5.96
N ARG A 287 8.25 -9.31 5.43
CA ARG A 287 7.62 -10.21 4.45
C ARG A 287 8.43 -10.30 3.16
N THR A 288 8.86 -9.17 2.63
CA THR A 288 9.70 -9.13 1.42
C THR A 288 11.03 -9.85 1.63
N LEU A 289 11.64 -9.69 2.80
CA LEU A 289 12.86 -10.37 3.19
C LEU A 289 12.65 -11.87 3.37
N ALA A 290 11.55 -12.28 3.99
CA ALA A 290 11.20 -13.69 4.13
C ALA A 290 11.08 -14.38 2.77
N ASP A 291 10.36 -13.77 1.84
CA ASP A 291 10.11 -14.32 0.50
C ASP A 291 11.35 -14.23 -0.41
N GLY A 292 12.11 -13.13 -0.32
CA GLY A 292 13.23 -12.86 -1.22
C GLY A 292 14.59 -13.36 -0.75
N TRP A 293 14.74 -13.68 0.55
CA TRP A 293 15.98 -14.16 1.13
C TRP A 293 15.76 -15.40 1.99
N ALA A 294 15.05 -15.31 3.12
CA ALA A 294 15.05 -16.36 4.13
C ALA A 294 14.53 -17.70 3.61
N TYR A 295 13.60 -17.67 2.65
CA TYR A 295 12.96 -18.85 2.06
C TYR A 295 12.96 -18.84 0.53
N ALA A 296 13.75 -18.00 -0.09
CA ALA A 296 13.75 -17.80 -1.55
C ALA A 296 14.32 -19.00 -2.31
N ARG A 297 15.25 -19.72 -1.69
CA ARG A 297 15.94 -20.88 -2.29
C ARG A 297 16.33 -21.90 -1.23
N PHE A 298 16.81 -23.04 -1.68
CA PHE A 298 17.45 -24.02 -0.81
C PHE A 298 18.75 -23.42 -0.24
N TYR A 299 18.95 -23.59 1.06
CA TYR A 299 20.18 -23.33 1.77
C TYR A 299 20.57 -24.62 2.50
N SER A 300 21.83 -25.03 2.31
CA SER A 300 22.36 -26.24 2.94
C SER A 300 22.64 -26.08 4.43
N SER A 301 22.77 -24.83 4.92
CA SER A 301 23.03 -24.51 6.32
C SER A 301 22.62 -23.08 6.66
N GLU A 302 22.57 -22.78 7.95
CA GLU A 302 22.37 -21.41 8.45
C GLU A 302 23.53 -20.48 8.04
N THR A 303 24.74 -20.99 7.99
CA THR A 303 25.92 -20.21 7.54
C THR A 303 25.75 -19.74 6.10
N GLU A 304 25.31 -20.61 5.21
CA GLU A 304 25.04 -20.25 3.81
C GLU A 304 23.94 -19.19 3.70
N ARG A 305 22.83 -19.34 4.46
CA ARG A 305 21.76 -18.36 4.46
C ARG A 305 22.24 -16.99 4.95
N ARG A 306 23.04 -16.96 6.03
CA ARG A 306 23.63 -15.70 6.56
C ARG A 306 24.56 -15.05 5.56
N ALA A 307 25.41 -15.84 4.89
CA ALA A 307 26.31 -15.31 3.86
C ALA A 307 25.58 -14.68 2.66
N ALA A 308 24.38 -15.14 2.36
CA ALA A 308 23.56 -14.57 1.29
C ALA A 308 22.85 -13.25 1.67
N LEU A 309 22.76 -12.90 2.95
CA LEU A 309 22.02 -11.70 3.40
C LEU A 309 22.59 -10.37 2.87
N PRO A 310 23.90 -10.12 2.91
CA PRO A 310 24.46 -8.85 2.41
C PRO A 310 24.18 -8.62 0.94
N GLY A 311 24.35 -9.63 0.09
CA GLY A 311 24.07 -9.55 -1.34
C GLY A 311 22.58 -9.28 -1.63
N TRP A 312 21.67 -9.94 -0.91
CA TRP A 312 20.24 -9.69 -1.03
C TRP A 312 19.87 -8.29 -0.56
N LEU A 313 20.44 -7.81 0.55
CA LEU A 313 20.18 -6.47 1.07
C LEU A 313 20.69 -5.39 0.13
N HIS A 314 21.86 -5.59 -0.49
CA HIS A 314 22.36 -4.72 -1.54
C HIS A 314 21.39 -4.66 -2.72
N PHE A 315 20.95 -5.82 -3.22
CA PHE A 315 19.92 -5.88 -4.28
C PHE A 315 18.63 -5.13 -3.86
N TYR A 316 18.12 -5.36 -2.66
CA TYR A 316 16.92 -4.69 -2.15
C TYR A 316 17.08 -3.16 -2.15
N ASN A 317 18.19 -2.67 -1.64
CA ASN A 317 18.43 -1.24 -1.48
C ASN A 317 18.73 -0.51 -2.80
N HIS A 318 19.47 -1.12 -3.71
CA HIS A 318 20.03 -0.44 -4.87
C HIS A 318 19.37 -0.83 -6.21
N HIS A 319 18.74 -2.00 -6.31
CA HIS A 319 18.24 -2.51 -7.59
C HIS A 319 16.75 -2.82 -7.61
N ARG A 320 16.17 -3.17 -6.46
CA ARG A 320 14.78 -3.54 -6.40
C ARG A 320 13.87 -2.31 -6.44
N VAL A 321 13.05 -2.19 -7.50
CA VAL A 321 12.01 -1.16 -7.57
C VAL A 321 10.95 -1.42 -6.49
N HIS A 322 10.77 -0.45 -5.61
CA HIS A 322 9.77 -0.51 -4.55
C HIS A 322 8.45 0.12 -5.02
N SER A 323 7.37 -0.66 -5.07
CA SER A 323 6.08 -0.26 -5.65
C SER A 323 5.45 1.01 -5.02
N ALA A 324 5.79 1.35 -3.77
CA ALA A 324 5.26 2.54 -3.13
C ALA A 324 6.01 3.83 -3.50
N ILE A 325 7.27 3.73 -3.90
CA ILE A 325 8.11 4.88 -4.24
C ILE A 325 8.47 4.93 -5.72
N GLY A 326 8.18 3.86 -6.49
CA GLY A 326 8.44 3.80 -7.94
C GLY A 326 9.91 3.66 -8.33
N ALA A 327 10.83 3.52 -7.36
CA ALA A 327 12.27 3.48 -7.57
C ALA A 327 12.95 2.55 -6.55
N ALA A 328 14.25 2.35 -6.68
CA ALA A 328 15.05 1.66 -5.66
C ALA A 328 15.22 2.55 -4.42
N PRO A 329 15.24 2.00 -3.19
CA PRO A 329 15.39 2.77 -1.95
C PRO A 329 16.57 3.75 -1.95
N ALA A 330 17.72 3.36 -2.45
CA ALA A 330 18.94 4.18 -2.47
C ALA A 330 18.81 5.49 -3.27
N THR A 331 17.89 5.55 -4.25
CA THR A 331 17.67 6.77 -5.04
C THR A 331 16.98 7.90 -4.26
N ARG A 332 16.52 7.62 -3.05
CA ARG A 332 15.79 8.58 -2.19
C ARG A 332 16.56 8.86 -0.88
N LEU A 333 17.83 8.61 -0.86
CA LEU A 333 18.72 8.97 0.26
C LEU A 333 19.25 10.38 0.08
N ASN A 334 19.81 10.91 1.16
CA ASN A 334 20.47 12.20 1.28
C ASN A 334 19.56 13.34 1.75
N ASN A 335 19.82 13.83 2.95
CA ASN A 335 19.19 15.02 3.52
C ASN A 335 20.23 16.00 4.12
N LEU A 336 21.53 15.72 3.93
CA LEU A 336 22.58 16.60 4.39
C LEU A 336 22.92 17.65 3.31
N PRO A 337 23.10 18.95 3.69
CA PRO A 337 23.51 19.99 2.76
C PRO A 337 24.86 19.66 2.11
N GLY A 338 24.98 19.87 0.81
CA GLY A 338 26.21 19.66 0.04
C GLY A 338 26.42 18.26 -0.56
N HIS A 339 25.58 17.30 -0.22
CA HIS A 339 25.60 15.97 -0.86
C HIS A 339 24.52 15.88 -1.94
N HIS A 340 24.68 16.63 -3.02
CA HIS A 340 23.84 16.48 -4.22
C HIS A 340 24.55 15.55 -5.20
N ASN A 341 24.03 14.34 -5.39
CA ASN A 341 24.37 13.48 -6.52
C ASN A 341 23.41 13.77 -7.67
#